data_8711afd117dc279a7cf4ab47012d3dc1
#
_entry.id   8711afd117dc279a7cf4ab47012d3dc1
#
_cell.length_a   1.000
_cell.length_b   1.000
_cell.length_c   1.000
_cell.angle_alpha   90.00
_cell.angle_beta   90.00
_cell.angle_gamma   90.00
#
_symmetry.space_group_name_H-M   'P 1'
#
loop_
_entity.id
_entity.type
_entity.pdbx_description
1 polymer ?
#
loop_
_entity_poly.entity_id
_entity_poly.type
_entity_poly.pdbx_seq_one_letter_code
_entity_poly.pdbx_strand_id
1 'polypeptide(L)'
;MLDPNQSTGFVDCGLQVLEEAGVRKLVEHHAEESQIALPQFLKEERSFDLGFVDGNHRFDRVFLDLFYLGHLVRKGGIVILDDYNQPGIKRAVSFFVTNLNWKIEETNEDGHQVVLRTAQEADNRDWDYFVEF
;
A
#
# COMPACT_ATOMS: atom_id res chain seq x y z
N MET A 1 -9.52 -6.00 -2.17
CA MET A 1 -8.30 -6.83 -2.16
C MET A 1 -7.81 -6.97 -3.60
N LEU A 2 -6.53 -6.70 -3.83
CA LEU A 2 -5.88 -6.91 -5.12
C LEU A 2 -4.95 -8.13 -4.98
N ASP A 3 -5.18 -9.17 -5.75
CA ASP A 3 -4.33 -10.34 -5.78
C ASP A 3 -4.53 -11.12 -7.09
N PRO A 4 -3.60 -10.99 -8.05
CA PRO A 4 -3.69 -11.68 -9.33
C PRO A 4 -3.48 -13.18 -9.23
N ASN A 5 -2.94 -13.67 -8.11
CA ASN A 5 -2.52 -15.06 -7.95
C ASN A 5 -3.49 -15.93 -7.15
N GLN A 6 -4.61 -15.38 -6.66
CA GLN A 6 -5.56 -16.16 -5.86
C GLN A 6 -5.98 -17.45 -6.57
N SER A 7 -6.44 -17.35 -7.80
CA SER A 7 -6.91 -18.53 -8.54
C SER A 7 -5.80 -19.38 -9.15
N THR A 8 -4.67 -18.78 -9.49
CA THR A 8 -3.57 -19.46 -10.20
C THR A 8 -2.49 -20.00 -9.27
N GLY A 9 -2.10 -19.24 -8.26
CA GLY A 9 -1.03 -19.60 -7.33
C GLY A 9 -1.53 -20.19 -6.01
N PHE A 10 -2.67 -19.69 -5.52
CA PHE A 10 -3.20 -20.02 -4.19
C PHE A 10 -4.50 -20.83 -4.22
N VAL A 11 -4.96 -21.24 -5.41
CA VAL A 11 -6.16 -22.10 -5.59
C VAL A 11 -7.38 -21.53 -4.83
N ASP A 12 -7.52 -20.21 -4.84
CA ASP A 12 -8.59 -19.45 -4.15
C ASP A 12 -8.66 -19.68 -2.63
N CYS A 13 -7.60 -20.19 -1.99
CA CYS A 13 -7.64 -20.52 -0.57
C CYS A 13 -8.00 -19.32 0.32
N GLY A 14 -7.50 -18.11 0.00
CA GLY A 14 -7.87 -16.90 0.73
C GLY A 14 -9.37 -16.58 0.60
N LEU A 15 -9.95 -16.73 -0.59
CA LEU A 15 -11.37 -16.51 -0.83
C LEU A 15 -12.23 -17.57 -0.14
N GLN A 16 -11.77 -18.81 -0.08
CA GLN A 16 -12.44 -19.90 0.63
C GLN A 16 -12.48 -19.65 2.14
N VAL A 17 -11.36 -19.21 2.73
CA VAL A 17 -11.32 -18.83 4.15
C VAL A 17 -12.31 -17.70 4.47
N LEU A 18 -12.42 -16.70 3.59
CA LEU A 18 -13.39 -15.62 3.75
C LEU A 18 -14.84 -16.12 3.67
N GLU A 19 -15.11 -17.10 2.80
CA GLU A 19 -16.41 -17.74 2.67
C GLU A 19 -16.76 -18.55 3.95
N GLU A 20 -15.84 -19.37 4.43
CA GLU A 20 -15.97 -20.13 5.67
C GLU A 20 -16.20 -19.24 6.88
N ALA A 21 -15.54 -18.08 6.93
CA ALA A 21 -15.74 -17.07 7.97
C ALA A 21 -17.05 -16.27 7.81
N GLY A 22 -17.79 -16.46 6.73
CA GLY A 22 -19.06 -15.76 6.46
C GLY A 22 -18.89 -14.27 6.10
N VAL A 23 -17.66 -13.83 5.76
CA VAL A 23 -17.35 -12.43 5.46
C VAL A 23 -17.03 -12.17 3.98
N ARG A 24 -17.10 -13.18 3.12
CA ARG A 24 -16.80 -13.07 1.68
C ARG A 24 -17.52 -11.90 0.99
N LYS A 25 -18.78 -11.66 1.37
CA LYS A 25 -19.59 -10.55 0.83
C LYS A 25 -19.10 -9.16 1.18
N LEU A 26 -18.20 -9.03 2.15
CA LEU A 26 -17.56 -7.75 2.52
C LEU A 26 -16.30 -7.47 1.72
N VAL A 27 -15.85 -8.43 0.89
CA VAL A 27 -14.59 -8.37 0.17
C VAL A 27 -14.84 -8.24 -1.33
N GLU A 28 -14.42 -7.13 -1.89
CA GLU A 28 -14.27 -6.92 -3.33
C GLU A 28 -12.89 -7.41 -3.74
N HIS A 29 -12.83 -8.47 -4.55
CA HIS A 29 -11.58 -9.04 -5.06
C HIS A 29 -11.37 -8.66 -6.53
N HIS A 30 -10.18 -8.16 -6.83
CA HIS A 30 -9.70 -7.87 -8.19
C HIS A 30 -8.50 -8.76 -8.48
N ALA A 31 -8.63 -9.60 -9.50
CA ALA A 31 -7.56 -10.50 -9.97
C ALA A 31 -6.59 -9.76 -10.92
N GLU A 32 -6.12 -8.61 -10.48
CA GLU A 32 -5.25 -7.72 -11.24
C GLU A 32 -4.05 -7.30 -10.40
N GLU A 33 -2.94 -7.02 -11.07
CA GLU A 33 -1.77 -6.43 -10.42
C GLU A 33 -2.07 -4.99 -9.98
N SER A 34 -1.49 -4.56 -8.86
CA SER A 34 -1.74 -3.25 -8.24
C SER A 34 -1.50 -2.08 -9.19
N GLN A 35 -0.45 -2.12 -10.02
CA GLN A 35 -0.15 -1.06 -10.99
C GLN A 35 -1.20 -0.92 -12.12
N ILE A 36 -2.11 -1.87 -12.25
CA ILE A 36 -3.25 -1.80 -13.17
C ILE A 36 -4.49 -1.30 -12.43
N ALA A 37 -4.80 -1.89 -11.29
CA ALA A 37 -6.03 -1.63 -10.54
C ALA A 37 -6.00 -0.28 -9.79
N LEU A 38 -4.90 0.09 -9.15
CA LEU A 38 -4.83 1.33 -8.36
C LEU A 38 -5.05 2.61 -9.18
N PRO A 39 -4.48 2.76 -10.40
CA PRO A 39 -4.82 3.90 -11.29
C PRO A 39 -6.31 3.97 -11.63
N GLN A 40 -6.97 2.81 -11.77
CA GLN A 40 -8.40 2.79 -12.05
C GLN A 40 -9.22 3.24 -10.82
N PHE A 41 -8.85 2.78 -9.63
CA PHE A 41 -9.49 3.25 -8.38
C PHE A 41 -9.34 4.76 -8.19
N LEU A 42 -8.20 5.33 -8.60
CA LEU A 42 -7.99 6.77 -8.55
C LEU A 42 -8.92 7.52 -9.53
N LYS A 43 -9.12 7.00 -10.75
CA LYS A 43 -10.08 7.56 -11.71
C LYS A 43 -11.53 7.47 -11.25
N GLU A 44 -11.85 6.45 -10.47
CA GLU A 44 -13.15 6.23 -9.84
C GLU A 44 -13.34 7.08 -8.57
N GLU A 45 -12.34 7.90 -8.21
CA GLU A 45 -12.35 8.73 -7.00
C GLU A 45 -12.58 7.92 -5.71
N ARG A 46 -12.11 6.66 -5.70
CA ARG A 46 -12.22 5.82 -4.49
C ARG A 46 -11.34 6.36 -3.38
N SER A 47 -11.79 6.17 -2.15
CA SER A 47 -11.04 6.56 -0.95
C SER A 47 -11.09 5.45 0.09
N PHE A 48 -9.98 5.27 0.81
CA PHE A 48 -9.80 4.24 1.82
C PHE A 48 -9.26 4.83 3.14
N ASP A 49 -9.59 4.20 4.24
CA ASP A 49 -9.04 4.54 5.54
C ASP A 49 -7.67 3.93 5.79
N LEU A 50 -7.43 2.75 5.19
CA LEU A 50 -6.23 1.95 5.36
C LEU A 50 -5.83 1.27 4.06
N GLY A 51 -4.53 1.22 3.79
CA GLY A 51 -3.89 0.37 2.78
C GLY A 51 -3.02 -0.68 3.46
N PHE A 52 -3.01 -1.91 2.94
CA PHE A 52 -2.07 -2.95 3.34
C PHE A 52 -1.32 -3.44 2.11
N VAL A 53 0.00 -3.41 2.16
CA VAL A 53 0.91 -3.79 1.06
C VAL A 53 1.71 -5.01 1.49
N ASP A 54 1.42 -6.14 0.86
CA ASP A 54 2.11 -7.41 1.00
C ASP A 54 2.16 -8.09 -0.37
N GLY A 55 2.89 -7.47 -1.28
CA GLY A 55 2.92 -7.87 -2.68
C GLY A 55 4.34 -8.15 -3.18
N ASN A 56 4.72 -7.52 -4.27
CA ASN A 56 6.04 -7.66 -4.85
C ASN A 56 7.07 -6.80 -4.09
N HIS A 57 8.16 -7.41 -3.61
CA HIS A 57 9.16 -6.75 -2.76
C HIS A 57 10.21 -5.93 -3.54
N ARG A 58 10.00 -5.70 -4.84
CA ARG A 58 10.90 -4.87 -5.64
C ARG A 58 10.61 -3.39 -5.38
N PHE A 59 11.67 -2.60 -5.30
CA PHE A 59 11.60 -1.16 -5.05
C PHE A 59 10.56 -0.44 -5.94
N ASP A 60 10.64 -0.68 -7.25
CA ASP A 60 9.77 -0.04 -8.24
C ASP A 60 8.28 -0.36 -8.02
N ARG A 61 7.96 -1.57 -7.60
CA ARG A 61 6.58 -2.01 -7.34
C ARG A 61 6.03 -1.40 -6.07
N VAL A 62 6.77 -1.54 -4.97
CA VAL A 62 6.38 -0.94 -3.69
C VAL A 62 6.29 0.58 -3.80
N PHE A 63 7.19 1.22 -4.54
CA PHE A 63 7.14 2.66 -4.77
C PHE A 63 5.84 3.08 -5.48
N LEU A 64 5.43 2.35 -6.51
CA LEU A 64 4.16 2.60 -7.20
C LEU A 64 2.95 2.37 -6.30
N ASP A 65 2.96 1.30 -5.51
CA ASP A 65 1.88 1.03 -4.56
C ASP A 65 1.73 2.18 -3.57
N LEU A 66 2.82 2.63 -2.96
CA LEU A 66 2.82 3.76 -2.04
C LEU A 66 2.41 5.07 -2.72
N PHE A 67 2.83 5.30 -3.97
CA PHE A 67 2.42 6.46 -4.75
C PHE A 67 0.90 6.53 -4.88
N TYR A 68 0.27 5.45 -5.34
CA TYR A 68 -1.19 5.43 -5.49
C TYR A 68 -1.93 5.43 -4.16
N LEU A 69 -1.42 4.73 -3.15
CA LEU A 69 -2.01 4.77 -1.81
C LEU A 69 -1.95 6.17 -1.18
N GLY A 70 -0.94 6.97 -1.51
CA GLY A 70 -0.87 8.37 -1.10
C GLY A 70 -2.02 9.23 -1.63
N HIS A 71 -2.63 8.83 -2.73
CA HIS A 71 -3.80 9.50 -3.32
C HIS A 71 -5.13 8.84 -2.91
N LEU A 72 -5.12 7.55 -2.66
CA LEU A 72 -6.31 6.75 -2.39
C LEU A 72 -6.64 6.65 -0.89
N VAL A 73 -5.62 6.63 -0.04
CA VAL A 73 -5.82 6.64 1.41
C VAL A 73 -6.03 8.09 1.85
N ARG A 74 -7.09 8.31 2.64
CA ARG A 74 -7.41 9.64 3.15
C ARG A 74 -6.23 10.27 3.89
N LYS A 75 -6.17 11.58 3.93
CA LYS A 75 -5.15 12.32 4.68
C LYS A 75 -5.10 11.88 6.15
N GLY A 76 -3.91 11.61 6.65
CA GLY A 76 -3.71 11.07 7.99
C GLY A 76 -4.21 9.62 8.18
N GLY A 77 -4.55 8.93 7.09
CA GLY A 77 -4.89 7.50 7.11
C GLY A 77 -3.65 6.62 7.27
N ILE A 78 -3.86 5.33 7.31
CA ILE A 78 -2.82 4.34 7.63
C ILE A 78 -2.43 3.54 6.39
N VAL A 79 -1.14 3.31 6.24
CA VAL A 79 -0.60 2.33 5.29
C VAL A 79 0.32 1.39 6.06
N ILE A 80 0.07 0.10 5.96
CA ILE A 80 0.88 -0.95 6.58
C ILE A 80 1.63 -1.67 5.46
N LEU A 81 2.92 -1.89 5.63
CA LEU A 81 3.72 -2.71 4.71
C LEU A 81 4.30 -3.89 5.46
N ASP A 82 4.26 -5.05 4.81
CA ASP A 82 5.02 -6.23 5.20
C ASP A 82 6.44 -6.19 4.62
N ASP A 83 7.30 -7.08 5.09
CA ASP A 83 8.69 -7.24 4.66
C ASP A 83 9.55 -5.96 4.74
N TYR A 84 9.24 -5.05 5.65
CA TYR A 84 9.95 -3.78 5.82
C TYR A 84 11.45 -3.96 6.12
N ASN A 85 11.89 -5.12 6.59
CA ASN A 85 13.30 -5.46 6.77
C ASN A 85 14.10 -5.47 5.45
N GLN A 86 13.43 -5.57 4.29
CA GLN A 86 14.08 -5.60 2.98
C GLN A 86 14.58 -4.21 2.54
N PRO A 87 15.81 -4.10 2.00
CA PRO A 87 16.40 -2.80 1.64
C PRO A 87 15.59 -2.01 0.61
N GLY A 88 15.00 -2.70 -0.38
CA GLY A 88 14.18 -2.07 -1.42
C GLY A 88 12.93 -1.42 -0.85
N ILE A 89 12.26 -2.09 0.09
CA ILE A 89 11.06 -1.57 0.76
C ILE A 89 11.42 -0.40 1.66
N LYS A 90 12.48 -0.54 2.48
CA LYS A 90 12.99 0.58 3.29
C LYS A 90 13.29 1.82 2.44
N ARG A 91 13.91 1.62 1.29
CA ARG A 91 14.26 2.73 0.40
C ARG A 91 13.02 3.40 -0.19
N ALA A 92 12.01 2.62 -0.59
CA ALA A 92 10.74 3.17 -1.04
C ALA A 92 10.06 4.00 0.06
N VAL A 93 9.90 3.43 1.25
CA VAL A 93 9.33 4.14 2.42
C VAL A 93 10.09 5.43 2.73
N SER A 94 11.43 5.40 2.68
CA SER A 94 12.27 6.56 2.96
C SER A 94 11.90 7.77 2.08
N PHE A 95 11.59 7.57 0.79
CA PHE A 95 11.14 8.64 -0.08
C PHE A 95 9.86 9.31 0.44
N PHE A 96 8.85 8.54 0.80
CA PHE A 96 7.55 9.07 1.25
C PHE A 96 7.67 9.80 2.60
N VAL A 97 8.51 9.30 3.50
CA VAL A 97 8.79 9.95 4.79
C VAL A 97 9.56 11.25 4.58
N THR A 98 10.61 11.24 3.75
CA THR A 98 11.52 12.38 3.58
C THR A 98 10.92 13.47 2.69
N ASN A 99 10.21 13.08 1.62
CA ASN A 99 9.72 14.02 0.61
C ASN A 99 8.23 14.33 0.69
N LEU A 100 7.42 13.45 1.28
CA LEU A 100 5.96 13.58 1.28
C LEU A 100 5.35 13.75 2.69
N ASN A 101 6.16 14.01 3.70
CA ASN A 101 5.72 14.21 5.09
C ASN A 101 4.90 13.04 5.67
N TRP A 102 5.12 11.82 5.17
CA TRP A 102 4.58 10.65 5.83
C TRP A 102 5.34 10.38 7.12
N LYS A 103 4.72 9.68 8.05
CA LYS A 103 5.35 9.35 9.34
C LYS A 103 5.38 7.87 9.54
N ILE A 104 6.50 7.35 10.05
CA ILE A 104 6.55 6.02 10.63
C ILE A 104 5.92 6.13 12.02
N GLU A 105 4.80 5.44 12.22
CA GLU A 105 4.13 5.37 13.53
C GLU A 105 4.70 4.26 14.38
N GLU A 106 4.94 3.10 13.78
CA GLU A 106 5.38 1.92 14.48
C GLU A 106 6.12 0.96 13.53
N THR A 107 7.04 0.19 14.08
CA THR A 107 7.60 -1.02 13.47
C THR A 107 7.49 -2.16 14.47
N ASN A 108 7.19 -3.38 14.01
CA ASN A 108 7.23 -4.52 14.91
C ASN A 108 8.67 -4.86 15.35
N GLU A 109 8.82 -5.67 16.42
CA GLU A 109 10.10 -5.98 17.04
C GLU A 109 11.13 -6.55 16.04
N ASP A 110 10.68 -7.37 15.10
CA ASP A 110 11.53 -8.00 14.09
C ASP A 110 11.78 -7.10 12.87
N GLY A 111 11.16 -5.91 12.81
CA GLY A 111 11.26 -4.98 11.69
C GLY A 111 10.64 -5.50 10.38
N HIS A 112 9.82 -6.55 10.45
CA HIS A 112 9.13 -7.10 9.28
C HIS A 112 7.97 -6.24 8.82
N GLN A 113 7.31 -5.54 9.75
CA GLN A 113 6.18 -4.68 9.41
C GLN A 113 6.43 -3.25 9.83
N VAL A 114 5.92 -2.33 9.03
CA VAL A 114 5.91 -0.90 9.33
C VAL A 114 4.51 -0.33 9.15
N VAL A 115 4.10 0.48 10.11
CA VAL A 115 2.87 1.27 10.07
C VAL A 115 3.23 2.71 9.72
N LEU A 116 2.69 3.19 8.62
CA LEU A 116 2.88 4.55 8.13
C LEU A 116 1.58 5.34 8.27
N ARG A 117 1.73 6.61 8.58
CA ARG A 117 0.65 7.60 8.48
C ARG A 117 0.90 8.47 7.26
N THR A 118 -0.09 8.58 6.39
CA THR A 118 -0.05 9.50 5.24
C THR A 118 -0.02 10.95 5.70
N ALA A 119 0.43 11.87 4.84
CA ALA A 119 0.43 13.29 5.15
C ALA A 119 -0.96 13.80 5.54
N GLN A 120 -1.02 14.67 6.55
CA GLN A 120 -2.27 15.28 7.01
C GLN A 120 -2.65 16.50 6.18
N GLU A 121 -1.66 17.16 5.60
CA GLU A 121 -1.83 18.36 4.80
C GLU A 121 -1.81 18.08 3.31
N ALA A 122 -2.23 19.03 2.50
CA ALA A 122 -2.11 18.95 1.07
C ALA A 122 -0.63 19.07 0.66
N ASP A 123 -0.26 18.39 -0.40
CA ASP A 123 1.05 18.55 -1.01
C ASP A 123 1.12 19.95 -1.65
N ASN A 124 1.99 20.79 -1.12
CA ASN A 124 2.24 22.16 -1.56
C ASN A 124 3.71 22.38 -1.94
N ARG A 125 4.45 21.30 -2.22
CA ARG A 125 5.84 21.36 -2.65
C ARG A 125 5.95 22.07 -4.00
N ASP A 126 7.02 22.82 -4.15
CA ASP A 126 7.40 23.40 -5.46
C ASP A 126 7.75 22.28 -6.45
N TRP A 127 7.65 22.58 -7.74
CA TRP A 127 7.86 21.62 -8.83
C TRP A 127 9.27 21.03 -8.88
N ASP A 128 10.26 21.71 -8.32
CA ASP A 128 11.68 21.31 -8.25
C ASP A 128 12.09 20.81 -6.87
N TYR A 129 11.14 20.67 -5.94
CA TYR A 129 11.42 20.18 -4.59
C TYR A 129 11.87 18.72 -4.62
N PHE A 130 13.04 18.47 -4.06
CA PHE A 130 13.56 17.12 -3.84
C PHE A 130 14.54 17.12 -2.67
N VAL A 131 14.39 16.12 -1.80
CA VAL A 131 15.35 15.82 -0.73
C VAL A 131 15.88 14.40 -0.93
N GLU A 132 17.19 14.22 -0.85
CA GLU A 132 17.81 12.90 -0.92
C GLU A 132 17.27 11.99 0.21
N PHE A 133 17.01 10.74 -0.12
CA PHE A 133 16.33 9.79 0.76
C PHE A 133 17.00 8.42 0.78
#